data_389f7d77caec5f88a0a232a9675850a7
#
_entry.id   389f7d77caec5f88a0a232a9675850a7
#
_cell.length_a   1.000
_cell.length_b   1.000
_cell.length_c   1.000
_cell.angle_alpha   90.00
_cell.angle_beta   90.00
_cell.angle_gamma   90.00
#
_symmetry.space_group_name_H-M   'P 1'
#
loop_
_entity.id
_entity.type
_entity.pdbx_description
1 polymer ?
#
loop_
_entity_poly.entity_id
_entity_poly.type
_entity_poly.pdbx_seq_one_letter_code
_entity_poly.pdbx_strand_id
1 'polypeptide(L)'
;MDQNLTHRNHYIPRFYLKNWSLDGKTIQTYSILVSNSKVPYWTQQSIKNSAVWNDFYTRIEGDKEIDNFEHWFDREFETPAKPVFDKLLNGQKISYEESVVLSHFVFAQYVRTPAAYLRLTEQNIKLFPKILEETTAKINREAEKIRKGYPAFQFQKTVRESFFPMKVTVDKEQSLVEIKAVVGRGSYLDNLKHLLSSTLKVAEHHDWRVLHASEDISFPTSDDPVICLNYRNADDYDFKGGWGRKNCNILMPLSPRLILFTQVGAKGPYKDLDHSPYYSKLFRRMIIQHAHRYVYSDRPQKGMLELNARVVNAQLYEREKQEMAGWHIEQIQAERNL
;
A
#
# COMPACT_ATOMS: atom_id res chain seq x y z
N MET A 1 -7.11 -18.79 25.09
CA MET A 1 -5.69 -18.61 24.75
C MET A 1 -5.54 -17.17 24.35
N ASP A 2 -4.84 -16.37 25.16
CA ASP A 2 -4.53 -14.99 24.80
C ASP A 2 -3.67 -15.03 23.53
N GLN A 3 -4.21 -14.56 22.41
CA GLN A 3 -3.42 -14.35 21.21
C GLN A 3 -2.42 -13.24 21.53
N ASN A 4 -1.12 -13.54 21.44
CA ASN A 4 -0.08 -12.53 21.53
C ASN A 4 -0.29 -11.53 20.39
N LEU A 5 -0.89 -10.39 20.70
CA LEU A 5 -1.10 -9.31 19.75
C LEU A 5 0.23 -8.73 19.29
N THR A 6 0.42 -8.58 17.98
CA THR A 6 1.60 -7.96 17.40
C THR A 6 1.35 -6.46 17.23
N HIS A 7 1.68 -5.68 18.25
CA HIS A 7 1.50 -4.21 18.20
C HIS A 7 2.42 -3.50 17.22
N ARG A 8 3.53 -4.12 16.78
CA ARG A 8 4.52 -3.51 15.89
C ARG A 8 4.43 -4.11 14.49
N ASN A 9 3.60 -3.55 13.66
CA ASN A 9 3.35 -4.05 12.32
C ASN A 9 4.39 -3.51 11.33
N HIS A 10 5.09 -4.43 10.63
CA HIS A 10 5.97 -4.06 9.54
C HIS A 10 5.17 -3.94 8.24
N TYR A 11 5.01 -2.72 7.73
CA TYR A 11 4.35 -2.51 6.44
C TYR A 11 5.27 -2.78 5.23
N ILE A 12 6.58 -2.95 5.47
CA ILE A 12 7.54 -3.51 4.52
C ILE A 12 8.25 -4.69 5.19
N PRO A 13 8.26 -5.88 4.56
CA PRO A 13 8.85 -7.06 5.14
C PRO A 13 10.34 -6.91 5.43
N ARG A 14 10.78 -7.41 6.58
CA ARG A 14 12.18 -7.35 6.97
C ARG A 14 13.09 -8.13 6.02
N PHE A 15 12.63 -9.26 5.44
CA PHE A 15 13.43 -10.02 4.48
C PHE A 15 13.71 -9.19 3.21
N TYR A 16 12.74 -8.38 2.77
CA TYR A 16 12.88 -7.48 1.63
C TYR A 16 13.91 -6.37 1.93
N LEU A 17 13.78 -5.66 3.07
CA LEU A 17 14.72 -4.60 3.46
C LEU A 17 16.17 -5.08 3.65
N LYS A 18 16.36 -6.35 4.00
CA LYS A 18 17.71 -6.95 4.11
C LYS A 18 18.52 -6.87 2.83
N ASN A 19 17.88 -6.78 1.66
CA ASN A 19 18.58 -6.66 0.39
C ASN A 19 19.37 -5.34 0.24
N TRP A 20 19.07 -4.34 1.08
CA TRP A 20 19.81 -3.08 1.19
C TRP A 20 20.65 -2.98 2.47
N SER A 21 20.95 -4.08 3.09
CA SER A 21 21.73 -4.13 4.32
C SER A 21 23.07 -4.82 4.08
N LEU A 22 24.17 -4.18 4.45
CA LEU A 22 25.50 -4.78 4.33
C LEU A 22 25.80 -5.77 5.49
N ASP A 23 25.16 -5.60 6.63
CA ASP A 23 25.35 -6.41 7.85
C ASP A 23 24.14 -7.28 8.19
N GLY A 24 23.08 -7.24 7.36
CA GLY A 24 21.82 -7.92 7.58
C GLY A 24 20.97 -7.37 8.75
N LYS A 25 21.40 -6.30 9.41
CA LYS A 25 20.79 -5.73 10.62
C LYS A 25 20.41 -4.27 10.49
N THR A 26 21.21 -3.49 9.76
CA THR A 26 21.05 -2.05 9.64
C THR A 26 20.89 -1.61 8.19
N ILE A 27 20.27 -0.45 7.97
CA ILE A 27 20.01 0.14 6.67
C ILE A 27 20.22 1.65 6.73
N GLN A 28 20.72 2.25 5.66
CA GLN A 28 20.80 3.70 5.54
C GLN A 28 19.44 4.27 5.20
N THR A 29 19.01 5.27 5.94
CA THR A 29 17.70 5.91 5.82
C THR A 29 17.83 7.40 5.55
N TYR A 30 17.21 7.87 4.47
CA TYR A 30 17.00 9.28 4.20
C TYR A 30 15.57 9.65 4.57
N SER A 31 15.42 10.61 5.49
CA SER A 31 14.09 11.10 5.92
C SER A 31 13.69 12.32 5.09
N ILE A 32 12.53 12.26 4.45
CA ILE A 32 11.97 13.36 3.63
C ILE A 32 11.45 14.48 4.52
N LEU A 33 10.78 14.15 5.62
CA LEU A 33 10.33 15.13 6.62
C LEU A 33 11.22 15.07 7.86
N VAL A 34 11.72 16.23 8.32
CA VAL A 34 12.56 16.35 9.51
C VAL A 34 12.18 17.57 10.34
N SER A 35 12.46 17.49 11.65
CA SER A 35 12.15 18.58 12.60
C SER A 35 13.03 19.82 12.42
N ASN A 36 14.28 19.66 11.98
CA ASN A 36 15.23 20.78 11.80
C ASN A 36 16.33 20.42 10.81
N SER A 37 17.08 21.44 10.36
CA SER A 37 18.14 21.32 9.36
C SER A 37 19.41 20.60 9.83
N LYS A 38 19.60 20.43 11.15
CA LYS A 38 20.76 19.73 11.74
C LYS A 38 20.66 18.22 11.69
N VAL A 39 19.45 17.68 11.43
CA VAL A 39 19.27 16.22 11.25
C VAL A 39 20.11 15.77 10.06
N PRO A 40 21.00 14.74 10.22
CA PRO A 40 21.81 14.23 9.12
C PRO A 40 20.96 13.81 7.91
N TYR A 41 21.49 13.97 6.70
CA TYR A 41 20.77 13.54 5.49
C TYR A 41 20.53 12.04 5.47
N TRP A 42 21.51 11.27 5.93
CA TRP A 42 21.42 9.83 6.06
C TRP A 42 21.68 9.42 7.50
N THR A 43 20.88 8.53 8.00
CA THR A 43 21.01 7.92 9.33
C THR A 43 20.99 6.42 9.19
N GLN A 44 21.85 5.75 9.96
CA GLN A 44 21.83 4.30 10.02
C GLN A 44 20.74 3.86 11.01
N GLN A 45 19.81 3.04 10.56
CA GLN A 45 18.71 2.54 11.37
C GLN A 45 18.69 1.01 11.39
N SER A 46 18.21 0.43 12.47
CA SER A 46 17.94 -1.00 12.53
C SER A 46 16.76 -1.37 11.62
N ILE A 47 16.90 -2.40 10.78
CA ILE A 47 15.80 -2.95 9.97
C ILE A 47 14.60 -3.32 10.85
N LYS A 48 14.84 -3.78 12.09
CA LYS A 48 13.78 -4.08 13.06
C LYS A 48 12.91 -2.85 13.39
N ASN A 49 13.47 -1.64 13.29
CA ASN A 49 12.78 -0.39 13.61
C ASN A 49 12.40 0.42 12.36
N SER A 50 12.75 -0.08 11.17
CA SER A 50 12.41 0.56 9.90
C SER A 50 11.07 0.04 9.38
N ALA A 51 10.31 0.92 8.72
CA ALA A 51 9.01 0.59 8.13
C ALA A 51 8.03 -0.09 9.11
N VAL A 52 7.92 0.48 10.30
CA VAL A 52 7.03 0.00 11.38
C VAL A 52 5.97 1.06 11.68
N TRP A 53 4.72 0.61 11.85
CA TRP A 53 3.64 1.42 12.42
C TRP A 53 2.93 0.58 13.49
N ASN A 54 2.78 1.14 14.68
CA ASN A 54 2.13 0.42 15.77
C ASN A 54 0.63 0.29 15.53
N ASP A 55 0.09 -0.91 15.75
CA ASP A 55 -1.33 -1.25 15.64
C ASP A 55 -1.97 -0.93 14.28
N PHE A 56 -1.16 -0.86 13.22
CA PHE A 56 -1.60 -0.48 11.88
C PHE A 56 -2.63 -1.47 11.31
N TYR A 57 -2.49 -2.74 11.64
CA TYR A 57 -3.38 -3.81 11.18
C TYR A 57 -4.28 -4.39 12.28
N THR A 58 -4.29 -3.77 13.47
CA THR A 58 -5.15 -4.21 14.56
C THR A 58 -6.61 -3.86 14.27
N ARG A 59 -7.50 -4.83 14.41
CA ARG A 59 -8.95 -4.67 14.22
C ARG A 59 -9.67 -4.79 15.56
N ILE A 60 -10.79 -4.10 15.71
CA ILE A 60 -11.70 -4.28 16.83
C ILE A 60 -12.87 -5.16 16.40
N GLU A 61 -13.09 -6.29 17.08
CA GLU A 61 -14.27 -7.12 16.92
C GLU A 61 -14.98 -7.28 18.27
N GLY A 62 -16.11 -6.59 18.43
CA GLY A 62 -16.73 -6.40 19.74
C GLY A 62 -15.81 -5.63 20.69
N ASP A 63 -15.48 -6.22 21.83
CA ASP A 63 -14.58 -5.62 22.83
C ASP A 63 -13.13 -6.12 22.74
N LYS A 64 -12.80 -6.91 21.70
CA LYS A 64 -11.47 -7.52 21.57
C LYS A 64 -10.69 -6.95 20.42
N GLU A 65 -9.39 -6.78 20.66
CA GLU A 65 -8.42 -6.50 19.62
C GLU A 65 -8.01 -7.78 18.90
N ILE A 66 -7.93 -7.73 17.57
CA ILE A 66 -7.57 -8.88 16.73
C ILE A 66 -6.48 -8.42 15.74
N ASP A 67 -5.41 -9.22 15.64
CA ASP A 67 -4.26 -8.98 14.77
C ASP A 67 -4.09 -10.13 13.77
N ASN A 68 -5.17 -10.43 13.05
CA ASN A 68 -5.14 -11.50 12.05
C ASN A 68 -4.42 -11.11 10.76
N PHE A 69 -4.29 -9.82 10.47
CA PHE A 69 -3.72 -9.33 9.21
C PHE A 69 -2.22 -9.54 9.10
N GLU A 70 -1.44 -9.34 10.19
CA GLU A 70 0.01 -9.57 10.18
C GLU A 70 0.32 -11.05 9.88
N HIS A 71 -0.36 -11.97 10.58
CA HIS A 71 -0.24 -13.41 10.32
C HIS A 71 -0.71 -13.80 8.91
N TRP A 72 -1.77 -13.16 8.43
CA TRP A 72 -2.27 -13.40 7.09
C TRP A 72 -1.28 -12.94 6.03
N PHE A 73 -0.68 -11.75 6.17
CA PHE A 73 0.36 -11.27 5.27
C PHE A 73 1.57 -12.20 5.24
N ASP A 74 2.07 -12.63 6.39
CA ASP A 74 3.22 -13.55 6.44
C ASP A 74 2.90 -14.88 5.76
N ARG A 75 1.76 -15.49 6.08
CA ARG A 75 1.40 -16.81 5.56
C ARG A 75 1.09 -16.81 4.06
N GLU A 76 0.28 -15.87 3.60
CA GLU A 76 -0.25 -15.90 2.23
C GLU A 76 0.65 -15.20 1.22
N PHE A 77 1.45 -14.22 1.65
CA PHE A 77 2.22 -13.38 0.73
C PHE A 77 3.72 -13.41 0.97
N GLU A 78 4.18 -13.27 2.22
CA GLU A 78 5.62 -13.13 2.49
C GLU A 78 6.37 -14.46 2.47
N THR A 79 5.89 -15.44 3.22
CA THR A 79 6.54 -16.76 3.31
C THR A 79 6.60 -17.46 1.95
N PRO A 80 5.54 -17.49 1.11
CA PRO A 80 5.64 -18.04 -0.23
C PRO A 80 6.59 -17.28 -1.17
N ALA A 81 6.71 -15.94 -0.99
CA ALA A 81 7.53 -15.11 -1.86
C ALA A 81 9.04 -15.21 -1.58
N LYS A 82 9.47 -15.52 -0.34
CA LYS A 82 10.88 -15.59 0.04
C LYS A 82 11.73 -16.45 -0.91
N PRO A 83 11.39 -17.71 -1.20
CA PRO A 83 12.18 -18.55 -2.12
C PRO A 83 12.15 -18.02 -3.55
N VAL A 84 11.09 -17.36 -3.99
CA VAL A 84 11.00 -16.74 -5.32
C VAL A 84 11.96 -15.55 -5.41
N PHE A 85 12.03 -14.72 -4.38
CA PHE A 85 13.01 -13.63 -4.29
C PHE A 85 14.44 -14.15 -4.33
N ASP A 86 14.75 -15.20 -3.57
CA ASP A 86 16.08 -15.81 -3.56
C ASP A 86 16.50 -16.29 -4.96
N LYS A 87 15.59 -16.91 -5.72
CA LYS A 87 15.85 -17.28 -7.11
C LYS A 87 16.13 -16.07 -7.99
N LEU A 88 15.30 -15.02 -7.92
CA LEU A 88 15.46 -13.82 -8.74
C LEU A 88 16.77 -13.09 -8.42
N LEU A 89 17.12 -12.95 -7.14
CA LEU A 89 18.37 -12.33 -6.69
C LEU A 89 19.63 -13.09 -7.18
N ASN A 90 19.51 -14.41 -7.37
CA ASN A 90 20.55 -15.26 -7.91
C ASN A 90 20.48 -15.45 -9.44
N GLY A 91 19.69 -14.64 -10.15
CA GLY A 91 19.57 -14.70 -11.62
C GLY A 91 18.91 -15.99 -12.15
N GLN A 92 18.20 -16.71 -11.30
CA GLN A 92 17.51 -17.93 -11.69
C GLN A 92 16.15 -17.64 -12.30
N LYS A 93 15.72 -18.49 -13.23
CA LYS A 93 14.39 -18.41 -13.81
C LYS A 93 13.35 -18.93 -12.80
N ILE A 94 12.18 -18.30 -12.82
CA ILE A 94 11.01 -18.71 -12.03
C ILE A 94 9.97 -19.40 -12.93
N SER A 95 9.18 -20.32 -12.36
CA SER A 95 8.05 -20.95 -13.04
C SER A 95 6.86 -19.98 -13.16
N TYR A 96 5.81 -20.39 -13.87
CA TYR A 96 4.57 -19.63 -13.93
C TYR A 96 3.91 -19.48 -12.54
N GLU A 97 3.86 -20.56 -11.77
CA GLU A 97 3.30 -20.57 -10.40
C GLU A 97 4.09 -19.64 -9.49
N GLU A 98 5.40 -19.63 -9.59
CA GLU A 98 6.26 -18.69 -8.84
C GLU A 98 6.05 -17.24 -9.29
N SER A 99 5.78 -17.01 -10.58
CA SER A 99 5.42 -15.68 -11.09
C SER A 99 4.07 -15.20 -10.52
N VAL A 100 3.11 -16.08 -10.33
CA VAL A 100 1.84 -15.77 -9.65
C VAL A 100 2.10 -15.41 -8.19
N VAL A 101 2.89 -16.19 -7.47
CA VAL A 101 3.30 -15.89 -6.08
C VAL A 101 3.98 -14.51 -5.98
N LEU A 102 4.90 -14.23 -6.92
CA LEU A 102 5.56 -12.92 -7.00
C LEU A 102 4.54 -11.78 -7.21
N SER A 103 3.61 -11.96 -8.14
CA SER A 103 2.55 -10.99 -8.44
C SER A 103 1.69 -10.70 -7.21
N HIS A 104 1.32 -11.73 -6.46
CA HIS A 104 0.56 -11.62 -5.23
C HIS A 104 1.31 -10.83 -4.16
N PHE A 105 2.60 -11.11 -3.98
CA PHE A 105 3.44 -10.38 -3.05
C PHE A 105 3.57 -8.90 -3.44
N VAL A 106 3.87 -8.60 -4.71
CA VAL A 106 4.02 -7.21 -5.18
C VAL A 106 2.72 -6.44 -5.03
N PHE A 107 1.57 -7.07 -5.35
CA PHE A 107 0.27 -6.42 -5.15
C PHE A 107 -0.07 -6.20 -3.68
N ALA A 108 0.21 -7.18 -2.81
CA ALA A 108 0.05 -7.02 -1.37
C ALA A 108 0.93 -5.87 -0.84
N GLN A 109 2.16 -5.77 -1.32
CA GLN A 109 3.07 -4.68 -0.94
C GLN A 109 2.59 -3.31 -1.43
N TYR A 110 1.93 -3.23 -2.61
CA TYR A 110 1.36 -2.00 -3.14
C TYR A 110 0.22 -1.42 -2.29
N VAL A 111 -0.59 -2.28 -1.66
CA VAL A 111 -1.81 -1.85 -0.95
C VAL A 111 -1.63 -1.69 0.56
N ARG A 112 -0.53 -2.19 1.17
CA ARG A 112 -0.38 -2.29 2.64
C ARG A 112 0.50 -1.21 3.28
N THR A 113 0.94 -0.20 2.54
CA THR A 113 1.80 0.88 3.06
C THR A 113 0.99 2.04 3.67
N PRO A 114 1.59 2.88 4.53
CA PRO A 114 0.94 4.12 4.99
C PRO A 114 0.50 5.03 3.85
N ALA A 115 1.31 5.12 2.79
CA ALA A 115 0.93 5.87 1.59
C ALA A 115 -0.32 5.28 0.90
N ALA A 116 -0.42 3.95 0.85
CA ALA A 116 -1.62 3.27 0.34
C ALA A 116 -2.85 3.52 1.23
N TYR A 117 -2.69 3.50 2.55
CA TYR A 117 -3.74 3.88 3.48
C TYR A 117 -4.30 5.28 3.18
N LEU A 118 -3.43 6.27 3.03
CA LEU A 118 -3.83 7.64 2.72
C LEU A 118 -4.55 7.72 1.36
N ARG A 119 -4.03 7.07 0.32
CA ARG A 119 -4.66 7.02 -1.01
C ARG A 119 -6.06 6.39 -0.96
N LEU A 120 -6.21 5.24 -0.31
CA LEU A 120 -7.49 4.54 -0.20
C LEU A 120 -8.49 5.30 0.67
N THR A 121 -8.06 5.89 1.77
CA THR A 121 -8.90 6.73 2.64
C THR A 121 -9.43 7.96 1.88
N GLU A 122 -8.57 8.66 1.15
CA GLU A 122 -8.98 9.81 0.33
C GLU A 122 -9.98 9.40 -0.77
N GLN A 123 -9.76 8.25 -1.42
CA GLN A 123 -10.71 7.70 -2.39
C GLN A 123 -12.05 7.36 -1.75
N ASN A 124 -12.03 6.73 -0.58
CA ASN A 124 -13.25 6.38 0.16
C ASN A 124 -14.05 7.63 0.55
N ILE A 125 -13.40 8.65 1.06
CA ILE A 125 -14.06 9.93 1.41
C ILE A 125 -14.73 10.54 0.17
N LYS A 126 -14.08 10.51 -0.99
CA LYS A 126 -14.64 11.04 -2.25
C LYS A 126 -15.79 10.21 -2.81
N LEU A 127 -15.72 8.88 -2.65
CA LEU A 127 -16.72 7.95 -3.20
C LEU A 127 -17.96 7.78 -2.30
N PHE A 128 -17.79 7.94 -0.99
CA PHE A 128 -18.86 7.68 -0.02
C PHE A 128 -20.15 8.47 -0.28
N PRO A 129 -20.14 9.79 -0.54
CA PRO A 129 -21.34 10.55 -0.84
C PRO A 129 -22.11 10.00 -2.06
N LYS A 130 -21.38 9.62 -3.12
CA LYS A 130 -21.97 9.05 -4.34
C LYS A 130 -22.60 7.69 -4.08
N ILE A 131 -21.94 6.82 -3.34
CA ILE A 131 -22.46 5.50 -2.94
C ILE A 131 -23.75 5.68 -2.12
N LEU A 132 -23.75 6.64 -1.22
CA LEU A 132 -24.91 6.96 -0.37
C LEU A 132 -26.09 7.45 -1.23
N GLU A 133 -25.87 8.37 -2.16
CA GLU A 133 -26.85 8.90 -3.08
C GLU A 133 -27.47 7.80 -3.96
N GLU A 134 -26.64 6.97 -4.58
CA GLU A 134 -27.06 5.84 -5.41
C GLU A 134 -27.89 4.82 -4.61
N THR A 135 -27.46 4.54 -3.38
CA THR A 135 -28.15 3.61 -2.47
C THR A 135 -29.51 4.16 -2.05
N THR A 136 -29.57 5.43 -1.67
CA THR A 136 -30.81 6.12 -1.29
C THR A 136 -31.79 6.16 -2.47
N ALA A 137 -31.32 6.49 -3.67
CA ALA A 137 -32.13 6.47 -4.88
C ALA A 137 -32.69 5.07 -5.20
N LYS A 138 -31.91 4.01 -4.94
CA LYS A 138 -32.36 2.62 -5.09
C LYS A 138 -33.45 2.26 -4.08
N ILE A 139 -33.22 2.60 -2.80
CA ILE A 139 -34.22 2.37 -1.74
C ILE A 139 -35.54 3.07 -2.05
N ASN A 140 -35.49 4.33 -2.46
CA ASN A 140 -36.67 5.10 -2.80
C ASN A 140 -37.45 4.48 -3.98
N ARG A 141 -36.74 4.01 -5.02
CA ARG A 141 -37.36 3.31 -6.16
C ARG A 141 -38.09 2.02 -5.74
N GLU A 142 -37.45 1.24 -4.86
CA GLU A 142 -38.09 0.00 -4.35
C GLU A 142 -39.29 0.30 -3.43
N ALA A 143 -39.19 1.34 -2.60
CA ALA A 143 -40.33 1.79 -1.78
C ALA A 143 -41.52 2.24 -2.63
N GLU A 144 -41.31 2.94 -3.75
CA GLU A 144 -42.35 3.30 -4.69
C GLU A 144 -43.02 2.08 -5.36
N LYS A 145 -42.24 1.04 -5.72
CA LYS A 145 -42.79 -0.21 -6.26
C LYS A 145 -43.72 -0.88 -5.24
N ILE A 146 -43.28 -0.96 -3.97
CA ILE A 146 -44.09 -1.53 -2.89
C ILE A 146 -45.42 -0.74 -2.72
N ARG A 147 -45.37 0.60 -2.76
CA ARG A 147 -46.57 1.45 -2.71
C ARG A 147 -47.53 1.20 -3.88
N LYS A 148 -47.02 0.80 -5.04
CA LYS A 148 -47.79 0.43 -6.23
C LYS A 148 -48.28 -1.02 -6.22
N GLY A 149 -48.12 -1.76 -5.12
CA GLY A 149 -48.61 -3.12 -4.94
C GLY A 149 -47.72 -4.23 -5.52
N TYR A 150 -46.49 -3.89 -5.93
CA TYR A 150 -45.51 -4.92 -6.30
C TYR A 150 -44.99 -5.61 -5.04
N PRO A 151 -44.70 -6.93 -5.12
CA PRO A 151 -44.14 -7.66 -3.97
C PRO A 151 -42.82 -6.99 -3.51
N ALA A 152 -42.67 -6.88 -2.18
CA ALA A 152 -41.44 -6.38 -1.60
C ALA A 152 -40.26 -7.20 -2.13
N PHE A 153 -39.25 -6.50 -2.64
CA PHE A 153 -38.00 -7.12 -3.01
C PHE A 153 -37.41 -7.76 -1.73
N GLN A 154 -37.37 -9.09 -1.71
CA GLN A 154 -36.64 -9.76 -0.64
C GLN A 154 -35.18 -9.40 -0.81
N PHE A 155 -34.70 -8.48 0.02
CA PHE A 155 -33.27 -8.33 0.19
C PHE A 155 -32.76 -9.70 0.60
N GLN A 156 -32.19 -10.45 -0.36
CA GLN A 156 -31.33 -11.54 0.02
C GLN A 156 -30.36 -10.94 1.02
N LYS A 157 -30.34 -11.51 2.21
CA LYS A 157 -29.38 -11.19 3.25
C LYS A 157 -27.98 -11.65 2.80
N THR A 158 -27.53 -11.16 1.67
CA THR A 158 -26.12 -11.04 1.38
C THR A 158 -25.67 -9.95 2.34
N VAL A 159 -25.29 -10.37 3.54
CA VAL A 159 -24.40 -9.59 4.38
C VAL A 159 -23.12 -9.47 3.57
N ARG A 160 -23.09 -8.60 2.57
CA ARG A 160 -21.87 -8.01 2.12
C ARG A 160 -21.42 -7.24 3.36
N GLU A 161 -20.39 -7.75 3.99
CA GLU A 161 -19.66 -6.99 5.01
C GLU A 161 -19.50 -5.61 4.42
N SER A 162 -20.07 -4.60 5.05
CA SER A 162 -19.99 -3.23 4.56
C SER A 162 -18.51 -2.83 4.55
N PHE A 163 -18.02 -2.25 3.46
CA PHE A 163 -16.65 -1.69 3.42
C PHE A 163 -16.42 -0.57 4.42
N PHE A 164 -17.48 -0.12 5.06
CA PHE A 164 -17.43 0.95 6.04
C PHE A 164 -18.16 0.51 7.30
N PRO A 165 -17.54 0.64 8.48
CA PRO A 165 -18.30 0.64 9.73
C PRO A 165 -19.38 1.71 9.64
N MET A 166 -20.65 1.32 9.68
CA MET A 166 -21.78 2.23 9.50
C MET A 166 -22.85 1.97 10.55
N LYS A 167 -23.48 3.06 11.02
CA LYS A 167 -24.69 3.04 11.82
C LYS A 167 -25.81 3.77 11.09
N VAL A 168 -26.95 3.11 10.97
CA VAL A 168 -28.16 3.69 10.39
C VAL A 168 -29.15 3.92 11.53
N THR A 169 -29.56 5.16 11.74
CA THR A 169 -30.60 5.54 12.71
C THR A 169 -31.80 6.08 11.96
N VAL A 170 -32.98 5.58 12.30
CA VAL A 170 -34.23 6.01 11.67
C VAL A 170 -35.06 6.79 12.71
N ASP A 171 -35.23 8.06 12.48
CA ASP A 171 -36.19 8.88 13.22
C ASP A 171 -37.55 8.83 12.52
N LYS A 172 -38.48 8.12 13.11
CA LYS A 172 -39.83 7.93 12.54
C LYS A 172 -40.68 9.19 12.68
N GLU A 173 -40.44 10.03 13.70
CA GLU A 173 -41.22 11.25 13.94
C GLU A 173 -40.86 12.33 12.92
N GLN A 174 -39.59 12.46 12.61
CA GLN A 174 -39.10 13.41 11.62
C GLN A 174 -39.02 12.85 10.19
N SER A 175 -39.31 11.57 10.02
CA SER A 175 -39.14 10.86 8.74
C SER A 175 -37.70 10.98 8.21
N LEU A 176 -36.72 11.01 9.10
CA LEU A 176 -35.31 11.20 8.81
C LEU A 176 -34.54 9.88 8.96
N VAL A 177 -33.64 9.63 8.04
CA VAL A 177 -32.64 8.54 8.13
C VAL A 177 -31.27 9.17 8.25
N GLU A 178 -30.63 8.96 9.38
CA GLU A 178 -29.25 9.37 9.61
C GLU A 178 -28.31 8.17 9.37
N ILE A 179 -27.26 8.38 8.57
CA ILE A 179 -26.22 7.38 8.32
C ILE A 179 -24.90 7.96 8.78
N LYS A 180 -24.31 7.33 9.79
CA LYS A 180 -22.97 7.63 10.25
C LYS A 180 -22.01 6.56 9.76
N ALA A 181 -20.85 6.95 9.23
CA ALA A 181 -19.81 6.02 8.81
C ALA A 181 -18.45 6.52 9.28
N VAL A 182 -17.56 5.60 9.64
CA VAL A 182 -16.17 5.88 9.96
C VAL A 182 -15.28 5.46 8.78
N VAL A 183 -14.58 6.42 8.22
CA VAL A 183 -13.54 6.18 7.20
C VAL A 183 -12.19 6.25 7.88
N GLY A 184 -11.61 5.10 8.19
CA GLY A 184 -10.36 4.99 8.95
C GLY A 184 -9.75 3.60 8.79
N ARG A 185 -9.08 3.12 9.84
CA ARG A 185 -8.42 1.81 9.87
C ARG A 185 -9.36 0.66 9.49
N GLY A 186 -10.55 0.59 10.08
CA GLY A 186 -11.51 -0.48 9.80
C GLY A 186 -11.87 -0.56 8.32
N SER A 187 -12.28 0.55 7.71
CA SER A 187 -12.57 0.60 6.27
C SER A 187 -11.35 0.28 5.39
N TYR A 188 -10.16 0.66 5.81
CA TYR A 188 -8.92 0.32 5.12
C TYR A 188 -8.64 -1.18 5.14
N LEU A 189 -8.76 -1.83 6.29
CA LEU A 189 -8.55 -3.26 6.44
C LEU A 189 -9.57 -4.09 5.64
N ASP A 190 -10.83 -3.66 5.59
CA ASP A 190 -11.85 -4.29 4.75
C ASP A 190 -11.53 -4.14 3.25
N ASN A 191 -11.04 -2.95 2.84
CA ASN A 191 -10.55 -2.75 1.48
C ASN A 191 -9.34 -3.65 1.15
N LEU A 192 -8.38 -3.78 2.08
CA LEU A 192 -7.25 -4.68 1.92
C LEU A 192 -7.71 -6.13 1.71
N LYS A 193 -8.61 -6.60 2.56
CA LYS A 193 -9.17 -7.96 2.45
C LYS A 193 -9.84 -8.17 1.10
N HIS A 194 -10.65 -7.21 0.65
CA HIS A 194 -11.30 -7.27 -0.66
C HIS A 194 -10.31 -7.26 -1.82
N LEU A 195 -9.35 -6.35 -1.83
CA LEU A 195 -8.35 -6.22 -2.89
C LEU A 195 -7.51 -7.48 -3.00
N LEU A 196 -7.08 -8.03 -1.87
CA LEU A 196 -6.19 -9.19 -1.81
C LEU A 196 -6.91 -10.55 -1.92
N SER A 197 -8.23 -10.59 -1.87
CA SER A 197 -9.01 -11.81 -2.12
C SER A 197 -9.71 -11.82 -3.47
N SER A 198 -10.31 -10.70 -3.86
CA SER A 198 -11.20 -10.63 -5.03
C SER A 198 -10.55 -9.98 -6.25
N THR A 199 -9.64 -9.01 -6.03
CA THR A 199 -9.02 -8.23 -7.12
C THR A 199 -7.62 -8.74 -7.49
N LEU A 200 -7.02 -9.56 -6.66
CA LEU A 200 -5.65 -10.08 -6.82
C LEU A 200 -5.41 -10.75 -8.19
N LYS A 201 -6.44 -11.39 -8.75
CA LYS A 201 -6.40 -12.04 -10.07
C LYS A 201 -5.95 -11.13 -11.21
N VAL A 202 -6.16 -9.81 -11.08
CA VAL A 202 -5.68 -8.83 -12.07
C VAL A 202 -4.16 -8.83 -12.17
N ALA A 203 -3.46 -9.13 -11.07
CA ALA A 203 -2.01 -9.16 -11.01
C ALA A 203 -1.38 -10.45 -11.59
N GLU A 204 -2.12 -11.56 -11.66
CA GLU A 204 -1.60 -12.87 -12.03
C GLU A 204 -1.11 -12.96 -13.48
N HIS A 205 -1.58 -12.08 -14.35
CA HIS A 205 -1.28 -12.11 -15.79
C HIS A 205 -0.18 -11.14 -16.20
N HIS A 206 0.54 -10.54 -15.25
CA HIS A 206 1.61 -9.60 -15.56
C HIS A 206 2.89 -10.36 -15.97
N ASP A 207 3.49 -9.93 -17.08
CA ASP A 207 4.78 -10.48 -17.57
C ASP A 207 5.94 -9.76 -16.87
N TRP A 208 6.34 -10.29 -15.72
CA TRP A 208 7.42 -9.71 -14.93
C TRP A 208 8.80 -9.97 -15.53
N ARG A 209 9.64 -8.93 -15.51
CA ARG A 209 11.05 -8.99 -15.90
C ARG A 209 11.91 -8.40 -14.79
N VAL A 210 13.03 -9.05 -14.54
CA VAL A 210 14.09 -8.49 -13.71
C VAL A 210 15.05 -7.74 -14.63
N LEU A 211 15.27 -6.47 -14.33
CA LEU A 211 16.19 -5.60 -15.04
C LEU A 211 17.37 -5.25 -14.12
N HIS A 212 18.55 -5.16 -14.69
CA HIS A 212 19.77 -4.85 -13.99
C HIS A 212 20.10 -3.36 -14.06
N ALA A 213 20.60 -2.82 -12.97
CA ALA A 213 21.16 -1.48 -12.96
C ALA A 213 22.47 -1.43 -13.78
N SER A 214 22.73 -0.31 -14.45
CA SER A 214 24.07 -0.02 -14.98
C SER A 214 25.10 0.02 -13.86
N GLU A 215 26.39 -0.21 -14.17
CA GLU A 215 27.43 -0.39 -13.15
C GLU A 215 27.52 0.77 -12.15
N ASP A 216 27.36 1.99 -12.61
CA ASP A 216 27.49 3.22 -11.80
C ASP A 216 26.23 3.57 -10.98
N ILE A 217 25.12 2.85 -11.14
CA ILE A 217 23.85 3.17 -10.49
C ILE A 217 23.46 2.08 -9.48
N SER A 218 23.06 2.54 -8.30
CA SER A 218 22.44 1.71 -7.27
C SER A 218 20.99 2.14 -7.05
N PHE A 219 20.07 1.19 -7.09
CA PHE A 219 18.66 1.43 -6.77
C PHE A 219 18.45 1.49 -5.26
N PRO A 220 17.90 2.57 -4.71
CA PRO A 220 17.34 2.55 -3.37
C PRO A 220 16.00 1.82 -3.37
N THR A 221 15.45 1.62 -2.19
CA THR A 221 14.02 1.35 -2.01
C THR A 221 13.38 2.44 -1.15
N SER A 222 12.07 2.36 -0.90
CA SER A 222 11.36 3.38 -0.12
C SER A 222 10.31 2.75 0.78
N ASP A 223 9.66 3.57 1.57
CA ASP A 223 8.51 3.22 2.40
C ASP A 223 7.20 3.00 1.60
N ASP A 224 7.22 3.24 0.28
CA ASP A 224 6.19 2.85 -0.69
C ASP A 224 6.88 2.25 -1.93
N PRO A 225 7.37 0.99 -1.86
CA PRO A 225 8.35 0.46 -2.82
C PRO A 225 7.76 0.05 -4.17
N VAL A 226 6.44 -0.16 -4.26
CA VAL A 226 5.78 -0.56 -5.50
C VAL A 226 5.23 0.66 -6.22
N ILE A 227 5.76 0.92 -7.38
CA ILE A 227 5.43 2.10 -8.19
C ILE A 227 4.53 1.68 -9.35
N CYS A 228 3.36 2.28 -9.44
CA CYS A 228 2.43 2.10 -10.54
C CYS A 228 2.21 3.43 -11.23
N LEU A 229 2.70 3.57 -12.47
CA LEU A 229 2.76 4.85 -13.15
C LEU A 229 2.20 4.82 -14.58
N ASN A 230 1.68 5.96 -15.01
CA ASN A 230 1.46 6.26 -16.42
C ASN A 230 2.76 6.88 -16.95
N TYR A 231 3.42 6.22 -17.90
CA TYR A 231 4.66 6.70 -18.49
C TYR A 231 4.43 7.11 -19.95
N ARG A 232 4.76 8.34 -20.28
CA ARG A 232 4.75 8.87 -21.65
C ARG A 232 6.19 9.08 -22.16
N ASN A 233 7.01 9.73 -21.34
CA ASN A 233 8.45 9.90 -21.56
C ASN A 233 9.14 10.25 -20.21
N ALA A 234 10.46 10.49 -20.23
CA ALA A 234 11.23 10.74 -19.01
C ALA A 234 10.83 12.02 -18.25
N ASP A 235 10.25 12.99 -18.91
CA ASP A 235 9.84 14.26 -18.31
C ASP A 235 8.32 14.37 -18.15
N ASP A 236 7.58 13.37 -18.65
CA ASP A 236 6.12 13.30 -18.57
C ASP A 236 5.66 11.91 -18.11
N TYR A 237 5.46 11.76 -16.82
CA TYR A 237 4.86 10.61 -16.15
C TYR A 237 4.16 11.03 -14.85
N ASP A 238 3.23 10.20 -14.42
CA ASP A 238 2.57 10.38 -13.14
C ASP A 238 2.41 9.02 -12.40
N PHE A 239 2.29 9.07 -11.09
CA PHE A 239 2.12 7.90 -10.22
C PHE A 239 0.65 7.49 -10.03
N LYS A 240 -0.20 7.76 -11.02
CA LYS A 240 -1.63 7.43 -11.02
C LYS A 240 -1.94 6.26 -11.96
N GLY A 241 -1.00 5.36 -12.11
CA GLY A 241 -1.17 4.11 -12.87
C GLY A 241 -2.20 3.18 -12.24
N GLY A 242 -2.47 2.08 -12.88
CA GLY A 242 -3.42 1.07 -12.39
C GLY A 242 -3.06 -0.33 -12.86
N TRP A 243 -3.26 -1.31 -11.99
CA TRP A 243 -2.92 -2.71 -12.22
C TRP A 243 -3.66 -3.36 -13.41
N GLY A 244 -4.87 -2.89 -13.72
CA GLY A 244 -5.65 -3.32 -14.89
C GLY A 244 -5.60 -2.35 -16.06
N ARG A 245 -4.86 -1.23 -15.96
CA ARG A 245 -4.84 -0.20 -16.97
C ARG A 245 -3.74 -0.47 -18.00
N LYS A 246 -4.13 -0.76 -19.22
CA LYS A 246 -3.20 -1.04 -20.33
C LYS A 246 -2.15 0.06 -20.48
N ASN A 247 -0.91 -0.34 -20.74
CA ASN A 247 0.28 0.49 -20.90
C ASN A 247 0.80 1.19 -19.62
N CYS A 248 0.19 0.95 -18.45
CA CYS A 248 0.81 1.37 -17.20
C CYS A 248 2.08 0.54 -16.93
N ASN A 249 3.07 1.18 -16.35
CA ASN A 249 4.29 0.52 -15.90
C ASN A 249 4.23 0.26 -14.40
N ILE A 250 4.62 -0.92 -13.99
CA ILE A 250 4.75 -1.28 -12.57
C ILE A 250 6.20 -1.69 -12.33
N LEU A 251 6.80 -1.11 -11.30
CA LEU A 251 8.16 -1.42 -10.91
C LEU A 251 8.27 -1.56 -9.38
N MET A 252 9.20 -2.43 -8.97
CA MET A 252 9.58 -2.62 -7.58
C MET A 252 11.07 -2.94 -7.51
N PRO A 253 11.90 -2.17 -6.79
CA PRO A 253 13.29 -2.55 -6.55
C PRO A 253 13.35 -3.90 -5.84
N LEU A 254 14.28 -4.78 -6.23
CA LEU A 254 14.51 -6.05 -5.53
C LEU A 254 15.81 -6.01 -4.71
N SER A 255 16.78 -5.24 -5.18
CA SER A 255 18.06 -5.03 -4.52
C SER A 255 18.74 -3.76 -5.08
N PRO A 256 19.90 -3.35 -4.57
CA PRO A 256 20.66 -2.23 -5.15
C PRO A 256 21.00 -2.40 -6.64
N ARG A 257 20.94 -3.62 -7.17
CA ARG A 257 21.31 -3.93 -8.55
C ARG A 257 20.16 -4.39 -9.43
N LEU A 258 19.01 -4.72 -8.84
CA LEU A 258 17.90 -5.35 -9.56
C LEU A 258 16.59 -4.61 -9.32
N ILE A 259 15.80 -4.47 -10.38
CA ILE A 259 14.44 -3.96 -10.32
C ILE A 259 13.48 -4.90 -11.06
N LEU A 260 12.36 -5.19 -10.45
CA LEU A 260 11.25 -5.88 -11.08
C LEU A 260 10.45 -4.88 -11.90
N PHE A 261 10.10 -5.25 -13.12
CA PHE A 261 9.40 -4.39 -14.08
C PHE A 261 8.35 -5.17 -14.84
N THR A 262 7.20 -4.55 -15.10
CA THR A 262 6.21 -4.99 -16.07
C THR A 262 5.49 -3.80 -16.69
N GLN A 263 5.02 -3.97 -17.92
CA GLN A 263 4.05 -3.06 -18.54
C GLN A 263 2.74 -3.80 -18.73
N VAL A 264 1.67 -3.27 -18.13
CA VAL A 264 0.34 -3.91 -18.12
C VAL A 264 -0.18 -4.11 -19.55
N GLY A 265 -0.48 -5.36 -19.86
CA GLY A 265 -1.00 -5.77 -21.18
C GLY A 265 0.04 -5.82 -22.28
N ALA A 266 1.33 -5.67 -22.00
CA ALA A 266 2.43 -5.87 -22.93
C ALA A 266 3.24 -7.11 -22.56
N LYS A 267 3.90 -7.71 -23.56
CA LYS A 267 4.88 -8.79 -23.37
C LYS A 267 6.23 -8.27 -23.87
N GLY A 268 7.28 -8.44 -23.04
CA GLY A 268 8.64 -8.05 -23.45
C GLY A 268 9.09 -8.64 -24.79
N PRO A 269 10.20 -8.27 -25.34
CA PRO A 269 11.47 -8.08 -24.63
C PRO A 269 11.73 -6.62 -24.25
N TYR A 270 12.16 -6.39 -23.03
CA TYR A 270 12.58 -5.06 -22.52
C TYR A 270 14.12 -4.93 -22.52
N LYS A 271 14.79 -5.48 -23.54
CA LYS A 271 16.26 -5.56 -23.60
C LYS A 271 16.94 -4.20 -23.54
N ASP A 272 16.32 -3.20 -24.13
CA ASP A 272 16.86 -1.83 -24.16
C ASP A 272 16.80 -1.16 -22.77
N LEU A 273 16.03 -1.70 -21.85
CA LEU A 273 15.93 -1.19 -20.47
C LEU A 273 17.03 -1.79 -19.58
N ASP A 274 17.46 -3.02 -19.88
CA ASP A 274 18.39 -3.79 -19.06
C ASP A 274 19.81 -3.23 -19.18
N HIS A 275 20.51 -3.08 -18.06
CA HIS A 275 21.84 -2.47 -17.95
C HIS A 275 21.98 -1.05 -18.53
N SER A 276 20.87 -0.41 -18.91
CA SER A 276 20.89 0.91 -19.52
C SER A 276 21.19 2.01 -18.50
N PRO A 277 22.25 2.83 -18.70
CA PRO A 277 22.53 3.96 -17.82
C PRO A 277 21.38 4.99 -17.78
N TYR A 278 20.70 5.19 -18.91
CA TYR A 278 19.56 6.10 -19.00
C TYR A 278 18.38 5.62 -18.17
N TYR A 279 17.94 4.36 -18.38
CA TYR A 279 16.81 3.81 -17.64
C TYR A 279 17.14 3.55 -16.18
N SER A 280 18.38 3.18 -15.86
CA SER A 280 18.80 3.03 -14.45
C SER A 280 18.69 4.37 -13.69
N LYS A 281 19.12 5.49 -14.28
CA LYS A 281 18.93 6.84 -13.70
C LYS A 281 17.45 7.19 -13.58
N LEU A 282 16.66 6.89 -14.60
CA LEU A 282 15.22 7.17 -14.62
C LEU A 282 14.48 6.37 -13.53
N PHE A 283 14.72 5.07 -13.42
CA PHE A 283 14.09 4.22 -12.39
C PHE A 283 14.51 4.66 -10.99
N ARG A 284 15.80 4.96 -10.78
CA ARG A 284 16.29 5.53 -9.51
C ARG A 284 15.55 6.82 -9.16
N ARG A 285 15.35 7.73 -10.13
CA ARG A 285 14.59 8.97 -9.94
C ARG A 285 13.14 8.67 -9.52
N MET A 286 12.47 7.76 -10.22
CA MET A 286 11.09 7.38 -9.94
C MET A 286 10.94 6.79 -8.54
N ILE A 287 11.85 5.92 -8.12
CA ILE A 287 11.84 5.32 -6.76
C ILE A 287 11.94 6.41 -5.69
N ILE A 288 12.87 7.36 -5.86
CA ILE A 288 13.09 8.43 -4.90
C ILE A 288 11.90 9.40 -4.85
N GLN A 289 11.34 9.75 -6.01
CA GLN A 289 10.18 10.66 -6.09
C GLN A 289 8.88 10.05 -5.57
N HIS A 290 8.73 8.72 -5.69
CA HIS A 290 7.55 8.02 -5.20
C HIS A 290 7.57 7.79 -3.68
N ALA A 291 8.72 7.88 -3.04
CA ALA A 291 8.85 7.70 -1.59
C ALA A 291 7.93 8.66 -0.81
N HIS A 292 7.25 8.13 0.20
CA HIS A 292 6.33 8.92 1.02
C HIS A 292 7.06 9.72 2.11
N ARG A 293 7.85 9.05 2.96
CA ARG A 293 8.60 9.65 4.09
C ARG A 293 10.05 9.19 4.17
N TYR A 294 10.36 7.99 3.67
CA TYR A 294 11.67 7.38 3.83
C TYR A 294 12.17 6.74 2.54
N VAL A 295 13.44 7.00 2.26
CA VAL A 295 14.20 6.25 1.26
C VAL A 295 15.25 5.41 1.97
N TYR A 296 15.36 4.13 1.60
CA TYR A 296 16.28 3.18 2.18
C TYR A 296 17.35 2.77 1.16
N SER A 297 18.59 2.63 1.61
CA SER A 297 19.71 2.22 0.75
C SER A 297 20.77 1.47 1.52
N ASP A 298 21.64 0.74 0.81
CA ASP A 298 22.82 0.06 1.34
C ASP A 298 23.91 1.06 1.78
N ARG A 299 23.93 2.23 1.16
CA ARG A 299 24.87 3.33 1.42
C ARG A 299 24.22 4.68 1.15
N PRO A 300 24.75 5.78 1.72
CA PRO A 300 24.33 7.13 1.36
C PRO A 300 24.45 7.39 -0.14
N GLN A 301 23.37 7.88 -0.75
CA GLN A 301 23.33 8.19 -2.18
C GLN A 301 23.42 9.69 -2.44
N LYS A 302 24.10 10.07 -3.52
CA LYS A 302 24.22 11.46 -3.97
C LYS A 302 22.95 11.90 -4.73
N GLY A 303 22.73 13.22 -4.82
CA GLY A 303 21.65 13.80 -5.62
C GLY A 303 20.24 13.59 -5.05
N MET A 304 20.10 13.33 -3.75
CA MET A 304 18.80 13.11 -3.12
C MET A 304 17.96 14.37 -3.07
N LEU A 305 18.60 15.51 -2.78
CA LEU A 305 17.88 16.80 -2.63
C LEU A 305 17.29 17.30 -3.95
N GLU A 306 17.96 17.01 -5.07
CA GLU A 306 17.49 17.38 -6.40
C GLU A 306 16.33 16.48 -6.85
N LEU A 307 16.27 15.24 -6.39
CA LEU A 307 15.25 14.27 -6.78
C LEU A 307 14.02 14.31 -5.87
N ASN A 308 14.23 14.50 -4.57
CA ASN A 308 13.17 14.63 -3.57
C ASN A 308 13.66 15.52 -2.44
N ALA A 309 13.29 16.78 -2.50
CA ALA A 309 13.71 17.79 -1.55
C ALA A 309 13.22 17.45 -0.12
N ARG A 310 14.15 17.59 0.84
CA ARG A 310 13.83 17.41 2.24
C ARG A 310 12.92 18.55 2.73
N VAL A 311 11.86 18.19 3.42
CA VAL A 311 10.96 19.12 4.11
C VAL A 311 11.46 19.32 5.53
N VAL A 312 11.93 20.53 5.85
CA VAL A 312 12.35 20.91 7.21
C VAL A 312 11.18 21.68 7.84
N ASN A 313 10.40 21.01 8.69
CA ASN A 313 9.23 21.58 9.33
C ASN A 313 8.99 20.92 10.69
N ALA A 314 9.37 21.61 11.77
CA ALA A 314 9.24 21.08 13.13
C ALA A 314 7.78 20.84 13.54
N GLN A 315 6.87 21.73 13.17
CA GLN A 315 5.45 21.63 13.55
C GLN A 315 4.78 20.42 12.84
N LEU A 316 5.02 20.28 11.53
CA LEU A 316 4.51 19.14 10.76
C LEU A 316 5.08 17.82 11.28
N TYR A 317 6.39 17.79 11.56
CA TYR A 317 7.07 16.62 12.11
C TYR A 317 6.48 16.18 13.45
N GLU A 318 6.31 17.11 14.40
CA GLU A 318 5.73 16.80 15.71
C GLU A 318 4.24 16.43 15.61
N ARG A 319 3.48 17.06 14.72
CA ARG A 319 2.10 16.68 14.46
C ARG A 319 2.00 15.24 13.95
N GLU A 320 2.74 14.86 12.91
CA GLU A 320 2.72 13.49 12.39
C GLU A 320 3.16 12.46 13.44
N LYS A 321 4.14 12.82 14.26
CA LYS A 321 4.61 11.96 15.36
C LYS A 321 3.52 11.76 16.43
N GLN A 322 2.77 12.79 16.77
CA GLN A 322 1.65 12.73 17.72
C GLN A 322 0.48 11.93 17.13
N GLU A 323 0.13 12.18 15.86
CA GLU A 323 -0.88 11.41 15.14
C GLU A 323 -0.53 9.91 15.09
N MET A 324 0.72 9.57 14.83
CA MET A 324 1.16 8.17 14.88
C MET A 324 1.10 7.58 16.30
N ALA A 325 1.45 8.35 17.32
CA ALA A 325 1.40 7.89 18.71
C ALA A 325 -0.04 7.73 19.24
N GLY A 326 -0.96 8.61 18.83
CA GLY A 326 -2.38 8.58 19.18
C GLY A 326 -3.24 7.67 18.30
N TRP A 327 -2.70 7.25 17.15
CA TRP A 327 -3.40 6.51 16.10
C TRP A 327 -4.34 5.41 16.60
N HIS A 328 -3.82 4.49 17.40
CA HIS A 328 -4.59 3.33 17.83
C HIS A 328 -5.81 3.73 18.69
N ILE A 329 -5.61 4.65 19.62
CA ILE A 329 -6.66 5.14 20.52
C ILE A 329 -7.73 5.89 19.73
N GLU A 330 -7.35 6.76 18.80
CA GLU A 330 -8.27 7.51 17.96
C GLU A 330 -9.12 6.60 17.09
N GLN A 331 -8.52 5.55 16.48
CA GLN A 331 -9.25 4.57 15.68
C GLN A 331 -10.26 3.78 16.53
N ILE A 332 -9.86 3.33 17.73
CA ILE A 332 -10.78 2.64 18.66
C ILE A 332 -11.95 3.54 19.05
N GLN A 333 -11.68 4.79 19.41
CA GLN A 333 -12.73 5.74 19.78
C GLN A 333 -13.70 6.01 18.64
N ALA A 334 -13.19 6.20 17.42
CA ALA A 334 -14.01 6.41 16.24
C ALA A 334 -14.90 5.20 15.92
N GLU A 335 -14.35 4.00 16.01
CA GLU A 335 -15.06 2.74 15.73
C GLU A 335 -16.11 2.41 16.82
N ARG A 336 -15.85 2.73 18.10
CA ARG A 336 -16.80 2.50 19.21
C ARG A 336 -17.95 3.52 19.28
N ASN A 337 -17.77 4.70 18.70
CA ASN A 337 -18.79 5.76 18.69
C ASN A 337 -19.84 5.59 17.54
N LEU A 338 -19.72 4.54 16.75
CA LEU A 338 -20.74 4.10 15.82
C LEU A 338 -21.80 3.25 16.53
#